data_5721cdbfde6f6cfd843dfb83aaf7fcf6
#
_entry.id   5721cdbfde6f6cfd843dfb83aaf7fcf6
#
_cell.length_a   1.000
_cell.length_b   1.000
_cell.length_c   1.000
_cell.angle_alpha   90.00
_cell.angle_beta   90.00
_cell.angle_gamma   90.00
#
_symmetry.space_group_name_H-M   'P 1'
#
loop_
_entity.id
_entity.type
_entity.pdbx_description
1 polymer ?
#
loop_
_entity_poly.entity_id
_entity_poly.type
_entity_poly.pdbx_seq_one_letter_code
_entity_poly.pdbx_strand_id
1 'polypeptide(L)'
;MERTLLLVDDEENITSALTRLLRREGYQILRANSGQQGLEILTQNQVGVIVSDQRMPEMTGTEFLSRVRELYPDTIRIVLSGYTELNSVTDAINRGAIYKFLTKPWDDDLLRENIEEAFRRYEMTIENANMARELVSLNEKMAQINANLEQRVEQKTSEAGLNLGILNVAQEVLNHLPLAVIGIGEDGLIAMANRRAQNWFGDRGGSHLVGEEAAAFVPAELLGAGTDADRDLPRAIGFALADGRHGRCGAIPWAYHRVRLAWCWSLI
;
A
#
# COMPACT_ATOMS: atom_id res chain seq x y z
N MET A 1 8.51 -4.90 -27.00
CA MET A 1 9.82 -4.23 -27.16
C MET A 1 10.27 -4.39 -28.60
N GLU A 2 10.88 -3.37 -29.21
CA GLU A 2 11.48 -3.50 -30.53
C GLU A 2 12.78 -4.30 -30.41
N ARG A 3 12.91 -5.38 -31.20
CA ARG A 3 14.07 -6.27 -31.16
C ARG A 3 15.14 -5.76 -32.12
N THR A 4 16.08 -4.99 -31.62
CA THR A 4 17.18 -4.41 -32.39
C THR A 4 18.42 -5.28 -32.32
N LEU A 5 18.89 -5.74 -33.47
CA LEU A 5 20.09 -6.57 -33.71
C LEU A 5 21.19 -5.74 -34.38
N LEU A 6 22.38 -5.75 -33.80
CA LEU A 6 23.57 -5.16 -34.46
C LEU A 6 24.46 -6.25 -34.99
N LEU A 7 24.75 -6.20 -36.31
CA LEU A 7 25.68 -7.07 -37.00
C LEU A 7 26.98 -6.28 -37.24
N VAL A 8 28.11 -6.83 -36.81
CA VAL A 8 29.44 -6.20 -36.95
C VAL A 8 30.40 -7.18 -37.64
N ASP A 9 30.79 -6.86 -38.85
CA ASP A 9 31.71 -7.68 -39.65
C ASP A 9 32.31 -6.76 -40.73
N ASP A 10 33.64 -6.79 -40.93
CA ASP A 10 34.32 -5.98 -41.95
C ASP A 10 34.02 -6.47 -43.36
N GLU A 11 33.53 -7.70 -43.53
CA GLU A 11 33.04 -8.23 -44.80
C GLU A 11 31.55 -7.89 -45.01
N GLU A 12 31.26 -6.91 -45.89
CA GLU A 12 29.87 -6.55 -46.23
C GLU A 12 29.02 -7.72 -46.76
N ASN A 13 29.64 -8.70 -47.40
CA ASN A 13 28.95 -9.89 -47.90
C ASN A 13 28.38 -10.72 -46.75
N ILE A 14 29.11 -10.84 -45.66
CA ILE A 14 28.70 -11.55 -44.44
C ILE A 14 27.51 -10.85 -43.79
N THR A 15 27.63 -9.54 -43.50
CA THR A 15 26.52 -8.77 -42.92
C THR A 15 25.28 -8.76 -43.80
N SER A 16 25.45 -8.77 -45.14
CA SER A 16 24.35 -8.85 -46.09
C SER A 16 23.70 -10.24 -46.14
N ALA A 17 24.46 -11.32 -46.01
CA ALA A 17 23.95 -12.68 -45.92
C ALA A 17 23.14 -12.87 -44.63
N LEU A 18 23.69 -12.45 -43.50
CA LEU A 18 23.01 -12.47 -42.19
C LEU A 18 21.72 -11.63 -42.19
N THR A 19 21.76 -10.43 -42.77
CA THR A 19 20.58 -9.57 -42.90
C THR A 19 19.46 -10.26 -43.70
N ARG A 20 19.82 -10.93 -44.81
CA ARG A 20 18.88 -11.68 -45.65
C ARG A 20 18.25 -12.84 -44.88
N LEU A 21 19.07 -13.59 -44.15
CA LEU A 21 18.68 -14.74 -43.36
C LEU A 21 17.68 -14.33 -42.25
N LEU A 22 17.94 -13.20 -41.58
CA LEU A 22 17.19 -12.76 -40.37
C LEU A 22 16.05 -11.78 -40.68
N ARG A 23 15.90 -11.34 -41.95
CA ARG A 23 14.89 -10.35 -42.36
C ARG A 23 13.45 -10.76 -42.04
N ARG A 24 13.17 -12.06 -42.02
CA ARG A 24 11.80 -12.59 -41.78
C ARG A 24 11.45 -12.70 -40.30
N GLU A 25 12.44 -12.57 -39.41
CA GLU A 25 12.26 -12.72 -37.95
C GLU A 25 11.73 -11.43 -37.27
N GLY A 26 11.55 -10.34 -38.04
CA GLY A 26 11.00 -9.09 -37.54
C GLY A 26 11.97 -8.24 -36.71
N TYR A 27 13.29 -8.50 -36.81
CA TYR A 27 14.30 -7.70 -36.14
C TYR A 27 14.57 -6.38 -36.88
N GLN A 28 14.80 -5.29 -36.11
CA GLN A 28 15.45 -4.10 -36.62
C GLN A 28 16.96 -4.40 -36.73
N ILE A 29 17.51 -4.51 -37.95
CA ILE A 29 18.89 -4.90 -38.15
C ILE A 29 19.74 -3.68 -38.47
N LEU A 30 20.68 -3.38 -37.58
CA LEU A 30 21.73 -2.39 -37.76
C LEU A 30 23.02 -3.08 -38.21
N ARG A 31 23.84 -2.40 -38.98
CA ARG A 31 25.08 -2.96 -39.54
C ARG A 31 26.24 -2.02 -39.27
N ALA A 32 27.38 -2.60 -38.93
CA ALA A 32 28.65 -1.92 -38.78
C ALA A 32 29.72 -2.72 -39.50
N ASN A 33 30.69 -2.03 -40.08
CA ASN A 33 31.83 -2.64 -40.79
C ASN A 33 33.11 -2.68 -39.92
N SER A 34 33.02 -2.23 -38.66
CA SER A 34 34.14 -2.26 -37.71
C SER A 34 33.63 -2.19 -36.29
N GLY A 35 34.42 -2.59 -35.30
CA GLY A 35 34.10 -2.43 -33.87
C GLY A 35 33.89 -0.98 -33.47
N GLN A 36 34.68 -0.05 -34.05
CA GLN A 36 34.53 1.38 -33.76
C GLN A 36 33.15 1.92 -34.22
N GLN A 37 32.74 1.61 -35.45
CA GLN A 37 31.41 1.98 -35.95
C GLN A 37 30.29 1.31 -35.13
N GLY A 38 30.51 0.07 -34.68
CA GLY A 38 29.60 -0.62 -33.79
C GLY A 38 29.38 0.15 -32.47
N LEU A 39 30.45 0.67 -31.85
CA LEU A 39 30.35 1.51 -30.64
C LEU A 39 29.59 2.82 -30.92
N GLU A 40 29.82 3.47 -32.06
CA GLU A 40 29.10 4.69 -32.45
C GLU A 40 27.59 4.44 -32.61
N ILE A 41 27.21 3.34 -33.27
CA ILE A 41 25.79 2.95 -33.40
C ILE A 41 25.12 2.72 -32.02
N LEU A 42 25.83 2.12 -31.09
CA LEU A 42 25.34 1.87 -29.73
C LEU A 42 25.07 3.16 -28.93
N THR A 43 25.75 4.27 -29.24
CA THR A 43 25.46 5.55 -28.57
C THR A 43 24.09 6.15 -28.96
N GLN A 44 23.58 5.76 -30.12
CA GLN A 44 22.36 6.33 -30.70
C GLN A 44 21.16 5.36 -30.67
N ASN A 45 21.42 4.07 -30.44
CA ASN A 45 20.41 3.03 -30.55
C ASN A 45 20.45 2.09 -29.36
N GLN A 46 19.29 1.70 -28.88
CA GLN A 46 19.17 0.64 -27.89
C GLN A 46 19.21 -0.72 -28.60
N VAL A 47 20.34 -1.43 -28.45
CA VAL A 47 20.56 -2.71 -29.09
C VAL A 47 20.41 -3.85 -28.08
N GLY A 48 19.54 -4.82 -28.39
CA GLY A 48 19.31 -5.98 -27.53
C GLY A 48 20.35 -7.07 -27.71
N VAL A 49 20.72 -7.36 -28.98
CA VAL A 49 21.67 -8.42 -29.32
C VAL A 49 22.69 -7.90 -30.30
N ILE A 50 23.95 -8.29 -30.10
CA ILE A 50 25.05 -8.04 -31.03
C ILE A 50 25.59 -9.38 -31.52
N VAL A 51 25.80 -9.46 -32.82
CA VAL A 51 26.58 -10.54 -33.47
C VAL A 51 27.79 -9.91 -34.15
N SER A 52 28.98 -10.23 -33.65
CA SER A 52 30.25 -9.66 -34.16
C SER A 52 31.15 -10.72 -34.71
N ASP A 53 31.78 -10.43 -35.84
CA ASP A 53 32.93 -11.22 -36.27
C ASP A 53 34.08 -11.10 -35.27
N GLN A 54 34.92 -12.15 -35.20
CA GLN A 54 36.09 -12.18 -34.33
C GLN A 54 37.28 -11.46 -34.99
N ARG A 55 37.49 -11.64 -36.30
CA ARG A 55 38.63 -11.06 -37.00
C ARG A 55 38.26 -9.82 -37.76
N MET A 56 38.45 -8.69 -37.15
CA MET A 56 38.26 -7.39 -37.77
C MET A 56 39.57 -6.58 -37.68
N PRO A 57 39.85 -5.71 -38.67
CA PRO A 57 40.96 -4.76 -38.57
C PRO A 57 40.83 -3.86 -37.34
N GLU A 58 41.97 -3.42 -36.79
CA GLU A 58 42.10 -2.47 -35.68
C GLU A 58 41.58 -2.96 -34.33
N MET A 59 40.43 -3.64 -34.27
CA MET A 59 39.81 -4.12 -33.04
C MET A 59 39.17 -5.48 -33.27
N THR A 60 39.59 -6.48 -32.53
CA THR A 60 38.98 -7.82 -32.57
C THR A 60 37.56 -7.82 -32.01
N GLY A 61 36.71 -8.79 -32.41
CA GLY A 61 35.38 -8.93 -31.88
C GLY A 61 35.35 -9.11 -30.36
N THR A 62 36.28 -9.85 -29.79
CA THR A 62 36.42 -10.02 -28.34
C THR A 62 36.76 -8.72 -27.61
N GLU A 63 37.60 -7.86 -28.17
CA GLU A 63 37.91 -6.54 -27.63
C GLU A 63 36.71 -5.62 -27.73
N PHE A 64 36.05 -5.58 -28.88
CA PHE A 64 34.80 -4.83 -29.07
C PHE A 64 33.72 -5.24 -28.04
N LEU A 65 33.41 -6.54 -27.96
CA LEU A 65 32.39 -7.05 -27.06
C LEU A 65 32.75 -6.89 -25.58
N SER A 66 34.05 -6.83 -25.23
CA SER A 66 34.51 -6.50 -23.90
C SER A 66 34.16 -5.04 -23.52
N ARG A 67 34.40 -4.09 -24.45
CA ARG A 67 33.99 -2.67 -24.24
C ARG A 67 32.48 -2.52 -24.18
N VAL A 68 31.74 -3.24 -25.02
CA VAL A 68 30.28 -3.26 -24.97
C VAL A 68 29.78 -3.75 -23.63
N ARG A 69 30.40 -4.77 -23.04
CA ARG A 69 30.00 -5.26 -21.71
C ARG A 69 30.12 -4.19 -20.65
N GLU A 70 31.14 -3.37 -20.68
CA GLU A 70 31.36 -2.30 -19.70
C GLU A 70 30.38 -1.14 -19.86
N LEU A 71 30.06 -0.76 -21.10
CA LEU A 71 29.23 0.38 -21.43
C LEU A 71 27.72 0.02 -21.52
N TYR A 72 27.41 -1.19 -21.98
CA TYR A 72 26.04 -1.69 -22.25
C TYR A 72 25.89 -3.12 -21.68
N PRO A 73 25.91 -3.31 -20.38
CA PRO A 73 25.96 -4.63 -19.73
C PRO A 73 24.76 -5.52 -20.09
N ASP A 74 23.59 -4.93 -20.31
CA ASP A 74 22.36 -5.67 -20.60
C ASP A 74 22.32 -6.25 -22.02
N THR A 75 23.06 -5.67 -22.97
CA THR A 75 23.11 -6.16 -24.35
C THR A 75 23.73 -7.55 -24.42
N ILE A 76 23.09 -8.48 -25.12
CA ILE A 76 23.59 -9.85 -25.29
C ILE A 76 24.60 -9.86 -26.45
N ARG A 77 25.74 -10.50 -26.24
CA ARG A 77 26.94 -10.45 -27.11
C ARG A 77 27.28 -11.82 -27.64
N ILE A 78 27.15 -11.99 -28.94
CA ILE A 78 27.48 -13.22 -29.67
C ILE A 78 28.68 -12.94 -30.57
N VAL A 79 29.63 -13.86 -30.61
CA VAL A 79 30.76 -13.79 -31.56
C VAL A 79 30.63 -14.87 -32.64
N LEU A 80 30.90 -14.50 -33.88
CA LEU A 80 31.15 -15.44 -35.01
C LEU A 80 32.64 -15.65 -35.16
N SER A 81 33.10 -16.90 -35.18
CA SER A 81 34.53 -17.21 -35.19
C SER A 81 34.83 -18.42 -36.07
N GLY A 82 35.98 -18.40 -36.74
CA GLY A 82 36.49 -19.57 -37.43
C GLY A 82 37.05 -20.65 -36.47
N TYR A 83 37.19 -21.86 -36.91
CA TYR A 83 37.67 -23.00 -36.11
C TYR A 83 39.03 -22.79 -35.44
N THR A 84 39.86 -21.88 -35.94
CA THR A 84 41.25 -21.66 -35.46
C THR A 84 41.33 -20.71 -34.27
N GLU A 85 40.23 -20.09 -33.81
CA GLU A 85 40.23 -18.97 -32.87
C GLU A 85 39.62 -19.31 -31.50
N LEU A 86 39.30 -20.58 -31.27
CA LEU A 86 38.61 -21.08 -30.09
C LEU A 86 39.25 -20.68 -28.74
N ASN A 87 40.58 -20.60 -28.68
CA ASN A 87 41.28 -20.29 -27.43
C ASN A 87 41.05 -18.85 -26.97
N SER A 88 41.08 -17.86 -27.87
CA SER A 88 40.86 -16.45 -27.54
C SER A 88 39.40 -16.18 -27.18
N VAL A 89 38.49 -16.88 -27.81
CA VAL A 89 37.03 -16.79 -27.51
C VAL A 89 36.68 -17.43 -26.17
N THR A 90 37.32 -18.55 -25.81
CA THR A 90 37.09 -19.23 -24.53
C THR A 90 37.44 -18.35 -23.35
N ASP A 91 38.51 -17.61 -23.39
CA ASP A 91 38.88 -16.66 -22.33
C ASP A 91 37.86 -15.52 -22.20
N ALA A 92 37.34 -15.02 -23.31
CA ALA A 92 36.32 -13.97 -23.31
C ALA A 92 34.96 -14.45 -22.79
N ILE A 93 34.59 -15.70 -23.05
CA ILE A 93 33.41 -16.34 -22.46
C ILE A 93 33.59 -16.47 -20.95
N ASN A 94 34.71 -17.00 -20.50
CA ASN A 94 35.01 -17.19 -19.08
C ASN A 94 35.01 -15.87 -18.29
N ARG A 95 35.41 -14.77 -18.92
CA ARG A 95 35.32 -13.41 -18.35
C ARG A 95 33.93 -12.78 -18.45
N GLY A 96 32.93 -13.45 -19.05
CA GLY A 96 31.58 -12.94 -19.24
C GLY A 96 31.44 -11.84 -20.31
N ALA A 97 32.46 -11.61 -21.14
CA ALA A 97 32.40 -10.62 -22.20
C ALA A 97 31.50 -11.10 -23.37
N ILE A 98 31.40 -12.39 -23.57
CA ILE A 98 30.64 -13.04 -24.62
C ILE A 98 29.61 -13.97 -23.99
N TYR A 99 28.39 -13.91 -24.49
CA TYR A 99 27.31 -14.82 -24.07
C TYR A 99 27.45 -16.18 -24.76
N LYS A 100 27.71 -16.16 -26.09
CA LYS A 100 27.80 -17.38 -26.90
C LYS A 100 28.74 -17.13 -28.09
N PHE A 101 29.39 -18.19 -28.56
CA PHE A 101 30.09 -18.15 -29.80
C PHE A 101 29.47 -19.11 -30.83
N LEU A 102 29.55 -18.78 -32.09
CA LEU A 102 29.10 -19.57 -33.22
C LEU A 102 30.23 -19.72 -34.22
N THR A 103 30.32 -20.86 -34.85
CA THR A 103 31.39 -21.15 -35.83
C THR A 103 31.01 -20.70 -37.23
N LYS A 104 31.99 -20.20 -37.98
CA LYS A 104 31.91 -20.02 -39.43
C LYS A 104 32.47 -21.28 -40.14
N PRO A 105 31.79 -21.89 -41.13
CA PRO A 105 30.44 -21.53 -41.60
C PRO A 105 29.36 -21.91 -40.58
N TRP A 106 28.30 -21.10 -40.51
CA TRP A 106 27.18 -21.34 -39.60
C TRP A 106 26.10 -22.18 -40.28
N ASP A 107 25.31 -22.83 -39.45
CA ASP A 107 24.03 -23.40 -39.82
C ASP A 107 22.94 -22.34 -39.64
N ASP A 108 22.10 -22.14 -40.65
CA ASP A 108 21.10 -21.09 -40.69
C ASP A 108 20.04 -21.24 -39.62
N ASP A 109 19.59 -22.46 -39.34
CA ASP A 109 18.55 -22.72 -38.36
C ASP A 109 19.09 -22.56 -36.90
N LEU A 110 20.32 -23.09 -36.69
CA LEU A 110 21.00 -22.94 -35.42
C LEU A 110 21.32 -21.47 -35.12
N LEU A 111 21.68 -20.68 -36.11
CA LEU A 111 21.94 -19.24 -35.93
C LEU A 111 20.67 -18.49 -35.53
N ARG A 112 19.52 -18.76 -36.21
CA ARG A 112 18.24 -18.17 -35.87
C ARG A 112 17.83 -18.50 -34.42
N GLU A 113 17.92 -19.78 -34.05
CA GLU A 113 17.59 -20.25 -32.70
C GLU A 113 18.44 -19.56 -31.63
N ASN A 114 19.74 -19.40 -31.86
CA ASN A 114 20.64 -18.73 -30.92
C ASN A 114 20.35 -17.24 -30.76
N ILE A 115 20.01 -16.55 -31.86
CA ILE A 115 19.63 -15.14 -31.80
C ILE A 115 18.30 -14.96 -31.09
N GLU A 116 17.31 -15.82 -31.35
CA GLU A 116 16.03 -15.81 -30.65
C GLU A 116 16.20 -16.07 -29.15
N GLU A 117 17.04 -17.03 -28.76
CA GLU A 117 17.40 -17.29 -27.36
C GLU A 117 18.07 -16.07 -26.71
N ALA A 118 18.95 -15.41 -27.43
CA ALA A 118 19.62 -14.19 -26.97
C ALA A 118 18.61 -13.05 -26.71
N PHE A 119 17.65 -12.85 -27.61
CA PHE A 119 16.60 -11.85 -27.41
C PHE A 119 15.71 -12.19 -26.21
N ARG A 120 15.29 -13.43 -26.06
CA ARG A 120 14.53 -13.86 -24.86
C ARG A 120 15.28 -13.57 -23.56
N ARG A 121 16.59 -13.82 -23.55
CA ARG A 121 17.43 -13.52 -22.40
C ARG A 121 17.53 -12.01 -22.13
N TYR A 122 17.72 -11.21 -23.17
CA TYR A 122 17.73 -9.75 -23.08
C TYR A 122 16.41 -9.22 -22.50
N GLU A 123 15.28 -9.65 -23.06
CA GLU A 123 13.95 -9.26 -22.62
C GLU A 123 13.71 -9.60 -21.14
N MET A 124 14.09 -10.81 -20.73
CA MET A 124 14.00 -11.25 -19.34
C MET A 124 14.87 -10.40 -18.40
N THR A 125 16.08 -10.02 -18.83
CA THR A 125 16.96 -9.16 -18.03
C THR A 125 16.35 -7.79 -17.82
N ILE A 126 15.84 -7.18 -18.89
CA ILE A 126 15.18 -5.86 -18.82
C ILE A 126 13.91 -5.91 -17.97
N GLU A 127 13.09 -6.95 -18.15
CA GLU A 127 11.86 -7.13 -17.36
C GLU A 127 12.17 -7.28 -15.87
N ASN A 128 13.15 -8.11 -15.51
CA ASN A 128 13.59 -8.26 -14.13
C ASN A 128 14.10 -6.95 -13.53
N ALA A 129 14.87 -6.17 -14.28
CA ALA A 129 15.35 -4.87 -13.84
C ALA A 129 14.21 -3.87 -13.62
N ASN A 130 13.18 -3.90 -14.48
CA ASN A 130 12.00 -3.05 -14.33
C ASN A 130 11.16 -3.47 -13.12
N MET A 131 10.91 -4.76 -12.94
CA MET A 131 10.20 -5.28 -11.75
C MET A 131 10.93 -4.92 -10.45
N ALA A 132 12.25 -5.03 -10.42
CA ALA A 132 13.03 -4.65 -9.24
C ALA A 132 12.86 -3.16 -8.90
N ARG A 133 12.88 -2.26 -9.90
CA ARG A 133 12.65 -0.81 -9.69
C ARG A 133 11.23 -0.53 -9.20
N GLU A 134 10.24 -1.22 -9.76
CA GLU A 134 8.84 -1.08 -9.33
C GLU A 134 8.64 -1.53 -7.88
N LEU A 135 9.23 -2.67 -7.49
CA LEU A 135 9.19 -3.16 -6.12
C LEU A 135 9.80 -2.17 -5.12
N VAL A 136 10.93 -1.55 -5.45
CA VAL A 136 11.54 -0.51 -4.61
C VAL A 136 10.57 0.67 -4.43
N SER A 137 9.99 1.17 -5.53
CA SER A 137 9.03 2.28 -5.48
C SER A 137 7.77 1.94 -4.67
N LEU A 138 7.25 0.72 -4.80
CA LEU A 138 6.11 0.25 -4.01
C LEU A 138 6.44 0.15 -2.52
N ASN A 139 7.62 -0.37 -2.17
CA ASN A 139 8.07 -0.45 -0.78
C ASN A 139 8.21 0.94 -0.14
N GLU A 140 8.74 1.92 -0.86
CA GLU A 140 8.82 3.31 -0.38
C GLU A 140 7.42 3.90 -0.11
N LYS A 141 6.48 3.69 -1.03
CA LYS A 141 5.08 4.12 -0.84
C LYS A 141 4.42 3.43 0.35
N MET A 142 4.63 2.12 0.52
CA MET A 142 4.13 1.39 1.69
C MET A 142 4.69 1.93 3.00
N ALA A 143 5.98 2.22 3.05
CA ALA A 143 6.61 2.82 4.23
C ALA A 143 5.99 4.18 4.59
N GLN A 144 5.73 5.03 3.59
CA GLN A 144 5.06 6.32 3.81
C GLN A 144 3.62 6.16 4.32
N ILE A 145 2.86 5.23 3.73
CA ILE A 145 1.49 4.95 4.17
C ILE A 145 1.47 4.43 5.61
N ASN A 146 2.37 3.51 5.97
CA ASN A 146 2.47 2.97 7.32
C ASN A 146 2.80 4.07 8.33
N ALA A 147 3.78 4.94 8.05
CA ALA A 147 4.11 6.06 8.91
C ALA A 147 2.92 7.01 9.13
N ASN A 148 2.17 7.32 8.07
CA ASN A 148 0.94 8.13 8.17
C ASN A 148 -0.15 7.43 8.99
N LEU A 149 -0.32 6.11 8.83
CA LEU A 149 -1.30 5.34 9.61
C LEU A 149 -0.93 5.31 11.09
N GLU A 150 0.32 5.08 11.43
CA GLU A 150 0.80 5.12 12.81
C GLU A 150 0.52 6.46 13.47
N GLN A 151 0.83 7.57 12.80
CA GLN A 151 0.54 8.91 13.29
C GLN A 151 -0.96 9.15 13.51
N ARG A 152 -1.81 8.68 12.57
CA ARG A 152 -3.27 8.81 12.73
C ARG A 152 -3.81 7.94 13.86
N VAL A 153 -3.29 6.74 14.05
CA VAL A 153 -3.65 5.87 15.18
C VAL A 153 -3.28 6.53 16.49
N GLU A 154 -2.07 7.08 16.61
CA GLU A 154 -1.62 7.79 17.81
C GLU A 154 -2.52 8.99 18.14
N GLN A 155 -2.86 9.82 17.14
CA GLN A 155 -3.77 10.94 17.30
C GLN A 155 -5.15 10.48 17.79
N LYS A 156 -5.72 9.46 17.14
CA LYS A 156 -7.04 8.93 17.52
C LYS A 156 -7.06 8.29 18.91
N THR A 157 -5.98 7.62 19.28
CA THR A 157 -5.83 7.04 20.62
C THR A 157 -5.74 8.14 21.67
N SER A 158 -5.00 9.21 21.41
CA SER A 158 -4.90 10.36 22.29
C SER A 158 -6.25 11.09 22.45
N GLU A 159 -6.95 11.36 21.32
CA GLU A 159 -8.31 11.94 21.36
C GLU A 159 -9.28 11.08 22.17
N ALA A 160 -9.28 9.76 21.96
CA ALA A 160 -10.12 8.83 22.71
C ALA A 160 -9.77 8.83 24.21
N GLY A 161 -8.49 8.87 24.53
CA GLY A 161 -8.04 8.97 25.94
C GLY A 161 -8.52 10.25 26.63
N LEU A 162 -8.44 11.40 25.94
CA LEU A 162 -8.95 12.67 26.46
C LEU A 162 -10.48 12.61 26.68
N ASN A 163 -11.22 12.07 25.71
CA ASN A 163 -12.68 11.94 25.82
C ASN A 163 -13.09 11.03 26.98
N LEU A 164 -12.39 9.90 27.16
CA LEU A 164 -12.62 9.02 28.32
C LEU A 164 -12.28 9.72 29.63
N GLY A 165 -11.22 10.52 29.68
CA GLY A 165 -10.90 11.34 30.87
C GLY A 165 -12.00 12.33 31.22
N ILE A 166 -12.54 13.05 30.24
CA ILE A 166 -13.65 14.00 30.43
C ILE A 166 -14.89 13.27 30.91
N LEU A 167 -15.22 12.11 30.31
CA LEU A 167 -16.39 11.33 30.75
C LEU A 167 -16.26 10.83 32.20
N ASN A 168 -15.06 10.37 32.58
CA ASN A 168 -14.80 9.93 33.96
C ASN A 168 -14.96 11.07 34.97
N VAL A 169 -14.40 12.24 34.66
CA VAL A 169 -14.55 13.43 35.52
C VAL A 169 -16.03 13.84 35.64
N ALA A 170 -16.75 13.87 34.52
CA ALA A 170 -18.18 14.19 34.52
C ALA A 170 -18.98 13.18 35.37
N GLN A 171 -18.69 11.89 35.25
CA GLN A 171 -19.35 10.84 36.06
C GLN A 171 -19.01 10.99 37.55
N GLU A 172 -17.77 11.35 37.87
CA GLU A 172 -17.38 11.57 39.26
C GLU A 172 -18.06 12.78 39.87
N VAL A 173 -18.17 13.89 39.15
CA VAL A 173 -18.94 15.07 39.57
C VAL A 173 -20.38 14.70 39.79
N LEU A 174 -21.02 13.98 38.86
CA LEU A 174 -22.41 13.53 39.02
C LEU A 174 -22.61 12.62 40.25
N ASN A 175 -21.64 11.76 40.55
CA ASN A 175 -21.70 10.88 41.73
C ASN A 175 -21.57 11.61 43.05
N HIS A 176 -20.97 12.79 43.09
CA HIS A 176 -20.84 13.63 44.30
C HIS A 176 -22.02 14.58 44.52
N LEU A 177 -22.91 14.71 43.52
CA LEU A 177 -24.13 15.54 43.71
C LEU A 177 -25.02 14.97 44.82
N PRO A 178 -25.58 15.83 45.65
CA PRO A 178 -26.54 15.43 46.71
C PRO A 178 -27.91 15.01 46.16
N LEU A 179 -28.05 14.90 44.84
CA LEU A 179 -29.27 14.61 44.09
C LEU A 179 -29.17 13.25 43.41
N ALA A 180 -30.27 12.53 43.26
CA ALA A 180 -30.37 11.40 42.35
C ALA A 180 -30.54 11.94 40.90
N VAL A 181 -29.66 11.55 39.99
CA VAL A 181 -29.72 11.95 38.60
C VAL A 181 -29.82 10.71 37.71
N ILE A 182 -30.82 10.70 36.83
CA ILE A 182 -31.07 9.64 35.86
C ILE A 182 -31.12 10.27 34.45
N GLY A 183 -30.37 9.77 33.51
CA GLY A 183 -30.47 10.11 32.09
C GLY A 183 -31.25 9.03 31.34
N ILE A 184 -32.27 9.42 30.59
CA ILE A 184 -33.15 8.52 29.84
C ILE A 184 -32.94 8.76 28.38
N GLY A 185 -32.65 7.69 27.62
CA GLY A 185 -32.48 7.70 26.17
C GLY A 185 -33.81 7.88 25.42
N GLU A 186 -33.75 8.10 24.12
CA GLU A 186 -34.96 8.19 23.26
C GLU A 186 -35.74 6.88 23.20
N ASP A 187 -35.05 5.78 23.41
CA ASP A 187 -35.58 4.42 23.48
C ASP A 187 -36.33 4.15 24.79
N GLY A 188 -36.33 5.11 25.74
CA GLY A 188 -36.95 4.97 27.05
C GLY A 188 -36.10 4.19 28.05
N LEU A 189 -34.88 3.79 27.68
CA LEU A 189 -33.95 3.09 28.56
C LEU A 189 -33.17 4.10 29.42
N ILE A 190 -32.77 3.67 30.61
CA ILE A 190 -31.88 4.47 31.48
C ILE A 190 -30.44 4.40 30.86
N ALA A 191 -29.99 5.50 30.29
CA ALA A 191 -28.67 5.63 29.70
C ALA A 191 -27.58 5.93 30.75
N MET A 192 -27.94 6.59 31.85
CA MET A 192 -27.03 6.89 32.94
C MET A 192 -27.78 7.05 34.28
N ALA A 193 -27.10 6.73 35.38
CA ALA A 193 -27.59 6.96 36.74
C ALA A 193 -26.38 7.24 37.65
N ASN A 194 -26.49 8.30 38.48
CA ASN A 194 -25.45 8.56 39.45
C ASN A 194 -25.59 7.65 40.68
N ARG A 195 -24.59 7.66 41.56
CA ARG A 195 -24.56 6.80 42.77
C ARG A 195 -25.81 6.97 43.67
N ARG A 196 -26.37 8.18 43.77
CA ARG A 196 -27.59 8.42 44.54
C ARG A 196 -28.83 7.82 43.87
N ALA A 197 -28.93 7.92 42.55
CA ALA A 197 -30.01 7.28 41.82
C ALA A 197 -29.95 5.76 41.97
N GLN A 198 -28.79 5.18 41.86
CA GLN A 198 -28.57 3.75 42.09
C GLN A 198 -29.04 3.33 43.51
N ASN A 199 -28.64 4.08 44.53
CA ASN A 199 -29.04 3.78 45.92
C ASN A 199 -30.56 3.97 46.19
N TRP A 200 -31.21 4.90 45.49
CA TRP A 200 -32.62 5.18 45.72
C TRP A 200 -33.57 4.26 44.96
N PHE A 201 -33.19 3.90 43.74
CA PHE A 201 -34.04 3.15 42.82
C PHE A 201 -33.53 1.72 42.55
N GLY A 202 -32.23 1.45 42.78
CA GLY A 202 -31.61 0.17 42.48
C GLY A 202 -31.81 -0.94 43.51
N ASP A 203 -32.28 -0.61 44.75
CA ASP A 203 -32.35 -1.55 45.88
C ASP A 203 -33.51 -2.59 45.81
N ARG A 204 -34.31 -2.56 44.72
CA ARG A 204 -35.43 -3.46 44.47
C ARG A 204 -35.08 -4.75 43.73
N GLY A 205 -33.84 -5.19 43.76
CA GLY A 205 -33.49 -6.48 43.15
C GLY A 205 -32.04 -6.69 42.72
N GLY A 206 -31.10 -5.85 43.17
CA GLY A 206 -29.66 -6.05 42.80
C GLY A 206 -29.32 -5.71 41.37
N SER A 207 -30.21 -5.09 40.62
CA SER A 207 -30.02 -4.74 39.19
C SER A 207 -29.41 -3.36 39.06
N HIS A 208 -28.42 -3.24 38.15
CA HIS A 208 -27.92 -1.93 37.67
C HIS A 208 -29.07 -1.21 36.95
N LEU A 209 -29.39 0.04 37.35
CA LEU A 209 -30.42 0.85 36.68
C LEU A 209 -30.13 1.11 35.20
N VAL A 210 -28.89 1.19 34.84
CA VAL A 210 -28.49 1.48 33.44
C VAL A 210 -28.83 0.28 32.55
N GLY A 211 -29.58 0.56 31.48
CA GLY A 211 -30.08 -0.43 30.53
C GLY A 211 -31.51 -0.92 30.83
N GLU A 212 -32.07 -0.56 31.97
CA GLU A 212 -33.47 -0.90 32.34
C GLU A 212 -34.47 0.13 31.78
N GLU A 213 -35.75 -0.28 31.64
CA GLU A 213 -36.80 0.64 31.22
C GLU A 213 -37.07 1.69 32.30
N ALA A 214 -36.93 2.98 31.96
CA ALA A 214 -37.15 4.07 32.90
C ALA A 214 -38.55 4.07 33.51
N ALA A 215 -39.56 3.59 32.79
CA ALA A 215 -40.95 3.49 33.24
C ALA A 215 -41.15 2.58 34.48
N ALA A 216 -40.24 1.66 34.73
CA ALA A 216 -40.28 0.78 35.88
C ALA A 216 -39.84 1.48 37.19
N PHE A 217 -39.07 2.56 37.09
CA PHE A 217 -38.40 3.22 38.22
C PHE A 217 -38.80 4.69 38.38
N VAL A 218 -39.16 5.35 37.28
CA VAL A 218 -39.49 6.78 37.25
C VAL A 218 -40.99 6.98 37.07
N PRO A 219 -41.64 7.85 37.87
CA PRO A 219 -43.07 8.16 37.77
C PRO A 219 -43.44 8.60 36.34
N ALA A 220 -44.63 8.17 35.87
CA ALA A 220 -45.09 8.43 34.50
C ALA A 220 -45.24 9.93 34.19
N GLU A 221 -45.55 10.74 35.21
CA GLU A 221 -45.65 12.19 35.11
C GLU A 221 -44.31 12.86 34.69
N LEU A 222 -43.17 12.24 35.02
CA LEU A 222 -41.84 12.72 34.64
C LEU A 222 -41.41 12.24 33.25
N LEU A 223 -41.88 11.11 32.82
CA LEU A 223 -41.60 10.57 31.50
C LEU A 223 -42.30 11.38 30.40
N GLY A 224 -43.48 11.96 30.73
CA GLY A 224 -44.29 12.79 29.82
C GLY A 224 -43.91 14.29 29.79
N ALA A 225 -43.20 14.80 30.78
CA ALA A 225 -42.97 16.24 30.97
C ALA A 225 -41.98 16.91 30.01
N GLY A 226 -41.49 16.20 29.02
CA GLY A 226 -40.43 16.69 28.12
C GLY A 226 -40.84 16.96 26.67
N THR A 227 -42.12 17.03 26.33
CA THR A 227 -42.60 17.24 24.95
C THR A 227 -42.90 18.70 24.60
N ASP A 228 -43.04 19.61 25.58
CA ASP A 228 -43.19 21.05 25.33
C ASP A 228 -41.82 21.76 25.41
N ALA A 229 -41.29 22.10 24.27
CA ALA A 229 -40.01 22.77 24.10
C ALA A 229 -40.01 24.27 24.48
N ASP A 230 -41.06 24.74 25.14
CA ASP A 230 -41.19 26.14 25.49
C ASP A 230 -41.63 26.25 26.97
N ARG A 231 -40.75 26.81 27.77
CA ARG A 231 -40.95 27.52 29.03
C ARG A 231 -40.12 27.04 30.23
N ASP A 232 -39.35 28.03 30.70
CA ASP A 232 -38.99 28.33 32.08
C ASP A 232 -39.03 27.20 33.14
N LEU A 233 -37.81 26.94 33.68
CA LEU A 233 -37.51 26.22 34.91
C LEU A 233 -38.39 25.01 35.25
N PRO A 234 -37.80 23.87 35.50
CA PRO A 234 -38.53 22.64 35.76
C PRO A 234 -39.41 22.81 37.01
N ARG A 235 -40.72 22.66 36.83
CA ARG A 235 -41.63 22.57 37.96
C ARG A 235 -41.32 21.31 38.73
N ALA A 236 -40.95 21.44 40.00
CA ALA A 236 -40.75 20.30 40.88
C ALA A 236 -42.10 19.59 41.09
N ILE A 237 -42.15 18.34 40.68
CA ILE A 237 -43.33 17.46 40.88
C ILE A 237 -43.06 16.60 42.11
N GLY A 238 -44.01 16.63 43.06
CA GLY A 238 -43.99 15.74 44.22
C GLY A 238 -44.38 14.32 43.78
N PHE A 239 -43.66 13.32 44.23
CA PHE A 239 -43.99 11.91 44.00
C PHE A 239 -43.87 11.10 45.31
N ALA A 240 -44.55 9.98 45.36
CA ALA A 240 -44.45 9.01 46.45
C ALA A 240 -43.93 7.70 45.89
N LEU A 241 -42.89 7.14 46.50
CA LEU A 241 -42.41 5.79 46.17
C LEU A 241 -43.34 4.75 46.84
N ALA A 242 -43.34 3.54 46.23
CA ALA A 242 -44.21 2.47 46.79
C ALA A 242 -43.81 1.99 48.17
N ASP A 243 -42.66 2.42 48.68
CA ASP A 243 -42.20 2.18 50.05
C ASP A 243 -42.63 3.29 51.06
N GLY A 244 -43.45 4.25 50.61
CA GLY A 244 -43.94 5.33 51.42
C GLY A 244 -43.04 6.56 51.52
N ARG A 245 -41.91 6.57 50.88
CA ARG A 245 -41.04 7.75 50.79
C ARG A 245 -41.61 8.77 49.80
N HIS A 246 -41.57 10.03 50.17
CA HIS A 246 -42.01 11.14 49.34
C HIS A 246 -40.79 11.93 48.83
N GLY A 247 -40.83 12.39 47.59
CA GLY A 247 -39.77 13.19 47.02
C GLY A 247 -40.29 14.25 46.06
N ARG A 248 -39.43 15.18 45.70
CA ARG A 248 -39.66 16.16 44.63
C ARG A 248 -38.66 15.92 43.53
N CYS A 249 -39.10 15.88 42.30
CA CYS A 249 -38.23 15.75 41.15
C CYS A 249 -38.62 16.71 40.03
N GLY A 250 -37.71 16.96 39.14
CA GLY A 250 -37.90 17.72 37.92
C GLY A 250 -37.18 17.07 36.73
N ALA A 251 -37.63 17.41 35.56
CA ALA A 251 -36.97 16.95 34.32
C ALA A 251 -36.48 18.18 33.53
N ILE A 252 -35.28 18.11 33.02
CA ILE A 252 -34.70 19.12 32.11
C ILE A 252 -34.49 18.47 30.76
N PRO A 253 -35.10 18.99 29.69
CA PRO A 253 -34.77 18.54 28.34
C PRO A 253 -33.36 18.99 28.00
N TRP A 254 -32.51 18.03 27.64
CA TRP A 254 -31.16 18.32 27.18
C TRP A 254 -31.13 18.44 25.63
N ALA A 255 -30.96 19.67 25.17
CA ALA A 255 -31.10 20.00 23.76
C ALA A 255 -30.01 19.39 22.83
N TYR A 256 -28.90 18.85 23.36
CA TYR A 256 -27.75 18.47 22.56
C TYR A 256 -27.54 16.96 22.30
N HIS A 257 -28.17 16.06 23.08
CA HIS A 257 -27.87 14.62 22.97
C HIS A 257 -29.05 13.69 23.18
N ARG A 258 -30.25 14.03 22.72
CA ARG A 258 -31.38 13.07 22.72
C ARG A 258 -31.57 12.30 24.06
N VAL A 259 -31.14 12.87 25.18
CA VAL A 259 -31.25 12.30 26.52
C VAL A 259 -32.03 13.26 27.41
N ARG A 260 -32.98 12.73 28.16
CA ARG A 260 -33.73 13.51 29.17
C ARG A 260 -33.10 13.29 30.54
N LEU A 261 -32.84 14.36 31.30
CA LEU A 261 -32.37 14.28 32.67
C LEU A 261 -33.51 14.44 33.63
N ALA A 262 -33.75 13.45 34.49
CA ALA A 262 -34.61 13.56 35.65
C ALA A 262 -33.76 13.66 36.92
N TRP A 263 -34.10 14.56 37.80
CA TRP A 263 -33.42 14.76 39.08
C TRP A 263 -34.40 14.85 40.27
N CYS A 264 -33.99 14.31 41.39
CA CYS A 264 -34.81 14.30 42.61
C CYS A 264 -34.14 15.06 43.76
N TRP A 265 -34.89 15.88 44.45
CA TRP A 265 -34.37 16.86 45.39
C TRP A 265 -34.35 16.44 46.85
N SER A 266 -35.23 15.71 47.34
CA SER A 266 -35.20 15.25 48.73
C SER A 266 -36.18 14.13 48.95
N LEU A 267 -35.80 13.17 49.77
CA LEU A 267 -36.67 12.24 50.45
C LEU A 267 -36.92 12.80 51.84
N ILE A 268 -38.14 13.13 52.15
CA ILE A 268 -38.62 13.39 53.51
C ILE A 268 -39.28 12.13 54.03
#